data_ae7022462edf5248131f5948a4a736e2
#
_entry.id   ae7022462edf5248131f5948a4a736e2
#
_cell.length_a   1.000
_cell.length_b   1.000
_cell.length_c   1.000
_cell.angle_alpha   90.00
_cell.angle_beta   90.00
_cell.angle_gamma   90.00
#
_symmetry.space_group_name_H-M   'P 1'
#
loop_
_entity.id
_entity.type
_entity.pdbx_description
1 polymer ?
#
loop_
_entity_poly.entity_id
_entity_poly.type
_entity_poly.pdbx_seq_one_letter_code
_entity_poly.pdbx_strand_id
1 'polypeptide(L)'
;MRYFFILLPAILLLSCTAHFQQIDITSKPQAKLDSQGKVLITTSQDGRYGTINYSESGQMTSKAIMTAFARHTKHASITNTCSSIDSCLSEAKENGSSYLVYPEILHWEERATEWSGKPDRIEVKITLFTVDNGEIVYSAILSGRSRWLTLKWDHPQDLLPSPMNTYASSLY
;
A
#
# COMPACT_ATOMS: atom_id res chain seq x y z
N MET A 1 62.48 6.95 -10.43
CA MET A 1 61.10 7.45 -10.41
C MET A 1 60.16 6.24 -10.38
N ARG A 2 59.56 5.93 -9.20
CA ARG A 2 58.65 4.77 -9.02
C ARG A 2 57.26 5.34 -8.97
N TYR A 3 56.44 5.11 -10.01
CA TYR A 3 55.03 5.45 -10.04
C TYR A 3 54.26 4.43 -9.18
N PHE A 4 53.76 4.89 -8.04
CA PHE A 4 52.87 4.14 -7.15
C PHE A 4 51.47 4.27 -7.72
N PHE A 5 50.99 3.25 -8.44
CA PHE A 5 49.61 3.17 -8.90
C PHE A 5 48.73 2.88 -7.70
N ILE A 6 48.05 3.92 -7.19
CA ILE A 6 46.96 3.75 -6.20
C ILE A 6 45.73 3.28 -6.96
N LEU A 7 45.50 1.96 -6.91
CA LEU A 7 44.24 1.34 -7.36
C LEU A 7 43.17 1.69 -6.32
N LEU A 8 42.33 2.69 -6.61
CA LEU A 8 41.17 3.07 -5.82
C LEU A 8 40.10 1.98 -6.06
N PRO A 9 39.70 1.15 -5.05
CA PRO A 9 38.62 0.23 -5.22
C PRO A 9 37.30 1.02 -5.37
N ALA A 10 36.73 1.02 -6.56
CA ALA A 10 35.37 1.48 -6.79
C ALA A 10 34.42 0.59 -5.98
N ILE A 11 34.05 1.03 -4.79
CA ILE A 11 33.02 0.42 -3.98
C ILE A 11 31.71 0.63 -4.74
N LEU A 12 31.28 -0.39 -5.47
CA LEU A 12 29.94 -0.48 -6.01
C LEU A 12 28.97 -0.50 -4.83
N LEU A 13 28.41 0.64 -4.50
CA LEU A 13 27.27 0.76 -3.60
C LEU A 13 26.07 0.08 -4.27
N LEU A 14 25.96 -1.24 -4.09
CA LEU A 14 24.75 -1.99 -4.38
C LEU A 14 23.68 -1.43 -3.46
N SER A 15 22.91 -0.47 -3.95
CA SER A 15 21.74 0.06 -3.27
C SER A 15 20.71 -1.05 -3.19
N CYS A 16 20.77 -1.81 -2.10
CA CYS A 16 19.75 -2.80 -1.78
C CYS A 16 18.47 -2.08 -1.30
N THR A 17 17.58 -1.68 -2.16
CA THR A 17 16.26 -1.12 -1.81
C THR A 17 15.21 -2.24 -1.70
N ALA A 18 14.19 -2.07 -0.85
CA ALA A 18 13.02 -2.94 -0.85
C ALA A 18 12.39 -2.93 -2.26
N HIS A 19 11.87 -4.07 -2.69
CA HIS A 19 11.29 -4.20 -4.02
C HIS A 19 9.78 -4.00 -3.95
N PHE A 20 9.26 -3.08 -4.78
CA PHE A 20 7.84 -2.79 -4.88
C PHE A 20 7.38 -2.99 -6.32
N GLN A 21 6.17 -3.51 -6.48
CA GLN A 21 5.51 -3.68 -7.77
C GLN A 21 4.06 -3.21 -7.67
N GLN A 22 3.56 -2.65 -8.76
CA GLN A 22 2.16 -2.32 -8.94
C GLN A 22 1.67 -3.00 -10.21
N ILE A 23 0.55 -3.72 -10.10
CA ILE A 23 -0.14 -4.35 -11.22
C ILE A 23 -1.50 -3.67 -11.33
N ASP A 24 -1.71 -2.94 -12.41
CA ASP A 24 -2.97 -2.27 -12.67
C ASP A 24 -4.00 -3.32 -13.14
N ILE A 25 -5.14 -3.40 -12.43
CA ILE A 25 -6.27 -4.27 -12.81
C ILE A 25 -7.17 -3.55 -13.79
N THR A 26 -7.39 -2.24 -13.58
CA THR A 26 -8.11 -1.37 -14.51
C THR A 26 -7.16 -0.34 -15.11
N SER A 27 -7.55 0.28 -16.22
CA SER A 27 -6.81 1.42 -16.76
C SER A 27 -6.78 2.55 -15.74
N LYS A 28 -5.65 3.26 -15.66
CA LYS A 28 -5.55 4.45 -14.82
C LYS A 28 -6.57 5.49 -15.26
N PRO A 29 -7.19 6.23 -14.33
CA PRO A 29 -8.15 7.26 -14.68
C PRO A 29 -7.48 8.34 -15.53
N GLN A 30 -8.15 8.78 -16.57
CA GLN A 30 -7.67 9.87 -17.42
C GLN A 30 -7.80 11.23 -16.71
N ALA A 31 -8.84 11.38 -15.90
CA ALA A 31 -9.08 12.56 -15.09
C ALA A 31 -8.51 12.36 -13.67
N LYS A 32 -7.90 13.39 -13.14
CA LYS A 32 -7.42 13.43 -11.76
C LYS A 32 -8.60 13.50 -10.78
N LEU A 33 -8.40 12.98 -9.57
CA LEU A 33 -9.39 13.12 -8.51
C LEU A 33 -9.46 14.57 -8.03
N ASP A 34 -10.66 14.96 -7.60
CA ASP A 34 -10.84 16.25 -6.95
C ASP A 34 -10.18 16.24 -5.56
N SER A 35 -9.20 17.11 -5.35
CA SER A 35 -8.53 17.29 -4.06
C SER A 35 -9.43 17.83 -2.95
N GLN A 36 -10.59 18.39 -3.28
CA GLN A 36 -11.63 18.81 -2.32
C GLN A 36 -12.62 17.66 -2.07
N GLY A 37 -12.59 16.60 -2.88
CA GLY A 37 -13.43 15.43 -2.72
C GLY A 37 -13.14 14.69 -1.41
N LYS A 38 -14.19 14.29 -0.69
CA LYS A 38 -14.09 13.54 0.55
C LYS A 38 -13.86 12.05 0.22
N VAL A 39 -12.86 11.45 0.87
CA VAL A 39 -12.46 10.05 0.66
C VAL A 39 -12.76 9.24 1.92
N LEU A 40 -13.59 8.22 1.79
CA LEU A 40 -13.81 7.20 2.82
C LEU A 40 -12.93 5.99 2.51
N ILE A 41 -12.19 5.50 3.50
CA ILE A 41 -11.31 4.34 3.39
C ILE A 41 -11.85 3.26 4.32
N THR A 42 -12.10 2.06 3.80
CA THR A 42 -12.55 0.96 4.64
C THR A 42 -11.39 0.25 5.32
N THR A 43 -11.64 -0.36 6.47
CA THR A 43 -10.68 -1.26 7.10
C THR A 43 -10.81 -2.65 6.47
N SER A 44 -9.72 -3.17 5.90
CA SER A 44 -9.71 -4.51 5.34
C SER A 44 -9.75 -5.57 6.44
N GLN A 45 -10.14 -6.79 6.07
CA GLN A 45 -9.90 -7.95 6.93
C GLN A 45 -8.40 -8.15 7.12
N ASP A 46 -8.03 -8.73 8.28
CA ASP A 46 -6.64 -9.03 8.58
C ASP A 46 -6.04 -10.05 7.59
N GLY A 47 -4.78 -9.86 7.27
CA GLY A 47 -4.04 -10.74 6.39
C GLY A 47 -3.78 -12.10 7.03
N ARG A 48 -3.65 -13.13 6.17
CA ARG A 48 -3.40 -14.51 6.58
C ARG A 48 -2.32 -15.13 5.71
N TYR A 49 -1.53 -16.01 6.34
CA TYR A 49 -0.60 -16.88 5.62
C TYR A 49 -0.60 -18.28 6.24
N GLY A 50 -1.02 -19.27 5.49
CA GLY A 50 -1.24 -20.62 6.02
C GLY A 50 -2.28 -20.60 7.14
N THR A 51 -1.89 -21.02 8.33
CA THR A 51 -2.73 -21.02 9.55
C THR A 51 -2.55 -19.77 10.41
N ILE A 52 -1.63 -18.87 10.05
CA ILE A 52 -1.30 -17.68 10.83
C ILE A 52 -2.23 -16.55 10.39
N ASN A 53 -2.86 -15.89 11.37
CA ASN A 53 -3.61 -14.65 11.20
C ASN A 53 -2.80 -13.50 11.79
N TYR A 54 -2.60 -12.45 11.01
CA TYR A 54 -1.82 -11.28 11.40
C TYR A 54 -2.76 -10.18 11.90
N SER A 55 -3.07 -10.24 13.18
CA SER A 55 -3.98 -9.27 13.81
C SER A 55 -3.52 -7.84 13.57
N GLU A 56 -4.48 -6.93 13.35
CA GLU A 56 -4.29 -5.50 13.09
C GLU A 56 -3.68 -5.14 11.72
N SER A 57 -3.30 -6.13 10.89
CA SER A 57 -2.75 -5.85 9.55
C SER A 57 -3.74 -5.09 8.65
N GLY A 58 -5.04 -5.35 8.80
CA GLY A 58 -6.10 -4.59 8.12
C GLY A 58 -6.09 -3.12 8.52
N GLN A 59 -5.99 -2.85 9.83
CA GLN A 59 -5.94 -1.48 10.33
C GLN A 59 -4.64 -0.77 9.94
N MET A 60 -3.49 -1.47 9.96
CA MET A 60 -2.20 -0.93 9.51
C MET A 60 -2.27 -0.54 8.03
N THR A 61 -2.87 -1.39 7.20
CA THR A 61 -3.08 -1.12 5.77
C THR A 61 -3.92 0.13 5.56
N SER A 62 -5.07 0.24 6.22
CA SER A 62 -5.97 1.39 6.07
C SER A 62 -5.34 2.70 6.56
N LYS A 63 -4.57 2.65 7.65
CA LYS A 63 -3.79 3.81 8.13
C LYS A 63 -2.71 4.25 7.13
N ALA A 64 -2.02 3.30 6.49
CA ALA A 64 -1.02 3.62 5.47
C ALA A 64 -1.67 4.27 4.24
N ILE A 65 -2.82 3.77 3.79
CA ILE A 65 -3.61 4.36 2.71
C ILE A 65 -4.08 5.77 3.09
N MET A 66 -4.65 5.94 4.28
CA MET A 66 -5.09 7.26 4.76
C MET A 66 -3.93 8.26 4.78
N THR A 67 -2.76 7.84 5.26
CA THR A 67 -1.56 8.69 5.29
C THR A 67 -1.13 9.11 3.88
N ALA A 68 -1.24 8.20 2.91
CA ALA A 68 -0.92 8.50 1.52
C ALA A 68 -1.92 9.50 0.91
N PHE A 69 -3.23 9.28 1.09
CA PHE A 69 -4.27 10.18 0.58
C PHE A 69 -4.28 11.55 1.26
N ALA A 70 -3.96 11.62 2.56
CA ALA A 70 -3.90 12.88 3.32
C ALA A 70 -2.84 13.87 2.80
N ARG A 71 -1.95 13.45 1.92
CA ARG A 71 -1.01 14.33 1.21
C ARG A 71 -1.67 15.10 0.06
N HIS A 72 -2.81 14.65 -0.41
CA HIS A 72 -3.51 15.16 -1.58
C HIS A 72 -4.89 15.74 -1.27
N THR A 73 -5.55 15.25 -0.21
CA THR A 73 -6.83 15.77 0.27
C THR A 73 -6.83 15.92 1.78
N LYS A 74 -7.55 16.94 2.28
CA LYS A 74 -7.76 17.16 3.72
C LYS A 74 -8.95 16.38 4.28
N HIS A 75 -9.69 15.67 3.43
CA HIS A 75 -10.97 15.06 3.75
C HIS A 75 -10.92 13.52 3.63
N ALA A 76 -9.81 12.90 4.07
CA ALA A 76 -9.70 11.45 4.16
C ALA A 76 -10.06 10.95 5.56
N SER A 77 -10.87 9.88 5.65
CA SER A 77 -11.27 9.24 6.91
C SER A 77 -11.32 7.71 6.76
N ILE A 78 -11.17 7.00 7.87
CA ILE A 78 -11.27 5.52 7.91
C ILE A 78 -12.59 5.14 8.56
N THR A 79 -13.21 4.07 8.03
CA THR A 79 -14.34 3.38 8.65
C THR A 79 -14.03 1.90 8.88
N ASN A 80 -14.67 1.31 9.90
CA ASN A 80 -14.63 -0.13 10.20
C ASN A 80 -16.04 -0.71 10.43
N THR A 81 -17.08 0.04 10.07
CA THR A 81 -18.48 -0.33 10.35
C THR A 81 -19.13 -1.10 9.22
N CYS A 82 -18.67 -0.93 7.98
CA CYS A 82 -19.18 -1.65 6.82
C CYS A 82 -18.35 -2.92 6.53
N SER A 83 -19.00 -3.94 5.97
CA SER A 83 -18.40 -5.26 5.71
C SER A 83 -18.50 -5.74 4.26
N SER A 84 -19.26 -5.06 3.42
CA SER A 84 -19.40 -5.35 1.99
C SER A 84 -19.27 -4.06 1.18
N ILE A 85 -18.94 -4.19 -0.10
CA ILE A 85 -18.81 -3.03 -1.00
C ILE A 85 -20.09 -2.21 -1.00
N ASP A 86 -21.26 -2.85 -1.08
CA ASP A 86 -22.56 -2.15 -1.12
C ASP A 86 -22.83 -1.40 0.17
N SER A 87 -22.57 -2.02 1.34
CA SER A 87 -22.74 -1.35 2.63
C SER A 87 -21.77 -0.20 2.80
N CYS A 88 -20.54 -0.35 2.30
CA CYS A 88 -19.52 0.70 2.37
C CYS A 88 -19.83 1.87 1.42
N LEU A 89 -20.39 1.61 0.24
CA LEU A 89 -20.86 2.65 -0.68
C LEU A 89 -22.05 3.41 -0.08
N SER A 90 -22.98 2.70 0.58
CA SER A 90 -24.11 3.34 1.29
C SER A 90 -23.62 4.25 2.42
N GLU A 91 -22.71 3.76 3.25
CA GLU A 91 -22.11 4.56 4.33
C GLU A 91 -21.31 5.77 3.78
N ALA A 92 -20.55 5.57 2.70
CA ALA A 92 -19.84 6.66 2.04
C ALA A 92 -20.78 7.74 1.52
N LYS A 93 -21.93 7.36 0.98
CA LYS A 93 -22.96 8.27 0.51
C LYS A 93 -23.60 9.05 1.65
N GLU A 94 -23.94 8.37 2.74
CA GLU A 94 -24.51 9.01 3.94
C GLU A 94 -23.54 10.02 4.56
N ASN A 95 -22.23 9.72 4.52
CA ASN A 95 -21.17 10.62 5.00
C ASN A 95 -20.85 11.76 4.01
N GLY A 96 -21.49 11.80 2.83
CA GLY A 96 -21.20 12.79 1.80
C GLY A 96 -19.80 12.64 1.20
N SER A 97 -19.28 11.42 1.13
CA SER A 97 -18.00 11.12 0.49
C SER A 97 -18.14 11.10 -1.03
N SER A 98 -17.12 11.58 -1.74
CA SER A 98 -17.06 11.51 -3.20
C SER A 98 -16.48 10.21 -3.68
N TYR A 99 -15.56 9.65 -2.90
CA TYR A 99 -14.80 8.46 -3.23
C TYR A 99 -14.78 7.46 -2.09
N LEU A 100 -14.80 6.16 -2.43
CA LEU A 100 -14.61 5.05 -1.52
C LEU A 100 -13.34 4.29 -1.92
N VAL A 101 -12.41 4.13 -0.99
CA VAL A 101 -11.23 3.27 -1.14
C VAL A 101 -11.47 1.96 -0.38
N TYR A 102 -11.45 0.85 -1.11
CA TYR A 102 -11.70 -0.49 -0.59
C TYR A 102 -10.43 -1.35 -0.71
N PRO A 103 -9.65 -1.50 0.36
CA PRO A 103 -8.47 -2.36 0.38
C PRO A 103 -8.83 -3.81 0.71
N GLU A 104 -8.12 -4.75 0.07
CA GLU A 104 -8.17 -6.18 0.33
C GLU A 104 -6.74 -6.71 0.48
N ILE A 105 -6.40 -7.30 1.63
CA ILE A 105 -5.09 -7.93 1.81
C ILE A 105 -5.15 -9.31 1.16
N LEU A 106 -4.39 -9.48 0.05
CA LEU A 106 -4.29 -10.73 -0.67
C LEU A 106 -3.20 -11.65 -0.11
N HIS A 107 -2.13 -11.03 0.42
CA HIS A 107 -1.02 -11.75 1.02
C HIS A 107 -0.37 -10.91 2.12
N TRP A 108 -0.10 -11.55 3.25
CA TRP A 108 0.65 -10.95 4.35
C TRP A 108 1.53 -12.00 4.97
N GLU A 109 2.84 -11.82 4.87
CA GLU A 109 3.78 -12.82 5.33
C GLU A 109 4.95 -12.17 6.07
N GLU A 110 5.12 -12.54 7.32
CA GLU A 110 6.21 -12.14 8.18
C GLU A 110 7.17 -13.33 8.34
N ARG A 111 8.28 -13.28 7.65
CA ARG A 111 9.30 -14.35 7.63
C ARG A 111 10.69 -13.87 7.96
N ALA A 112 10.93 -12.57 7.98
CA ALA A 112 12.27 -12.03 8.19
C ALA A 112 12.73 -12.26 9.62
N THR A 113 13.14 -13.48 9.91
CA THR A 113 13.98 -13.78 11.08
C THR A 113 15.43 -13.78 10.63
N GLU A 114 16.36 -13.41 11.53
CA GLU A 114 17.81 -13.41 11.27
C GLU A 114 18.33 -14.72 10.64
N TRP A 115 17.59 -15.80 10.82
CA TRP A 115 17.97 -17.17 10.41
C TRP A 115 17.18 -17.69 9.22
N SER A 116 16.07 -17.08 8.83
CA SER A 116 15.20 -17.63 7.77
C SER A 116 15.73 -17.41 6.37
N GLY A 117 16.50 -16.35 6.14
CA GLY A 117 16.94 -15.92 4.81
C GLY A 117 15.78 -15.66 3.82
N LYS A 118 14.54 -15.49 4.34
CA LYS A 118 13.35 -15.28 3.52
C LYS A 118 12.82 -13.87 3.77
N PRO A 119 12.53 -13.10 2.72
CA PRO A 119 11.97 -11.76 2.85
C PRO A 119 10.51 -11.81 3.28
N ASP A 120 10.07 -10.78 4.00
CA ASP A 120 8.66 -10.48 4.22
C ASP A 120 7.99 -10.08 2.92
N ARG A 121 6.70 -10.33 2.84
CA ARG A 121 5.92 -10.05 1.63
C ARG A 121 4.53 -9.57 1.97
N ILE A 122 4.11 -8.54 1.24
CA ILE A 122 2.72 -8.07 1.25
C ILE A 122 2.18 -8.01 -0.18
N GLU A 123 0.87 -8.25 -0.30
CA GLU A 123 0.09 -7.92 -1.49
C GLU A 123 -1.24 -7.35 -1.04
N VAL A 124 -1.56 -6.16 -1.51
CA VAL A 124 -2.79 -5.45 -1.20
C VAL A 124 -3.44 -5.01 -2.50
N LYS A 125 -4.65 -5.46 -2.73
CA LYS A 125 -5.50 -4.92 -3.79
C LYS A 125 -6.21 -3.69 -3.25
N ILE A 126 -6.19 -2.61 -4.01
CA ILE A 126 -6.93 -1.39 -3.70
C ILE A 126 -7.89 -1.12 -4.85
N THR A 127 -9.15 -0.97 -4.52
CA THR A 127 -10.18 -0.56 -5.46
C THR A 127 -10.76 0.78 -5.03
N LEU A 128 -10.73 1.75 -5.93
CA LEU A 128 -11.31 3.07 -5.75
C LEU A 128 -12.63 3.17 -6.53
N PHE A 129 -13.67 3.60 -5.86
CA PHE A 129 -14.99 3.81 -6.43
C PHE A 129 -15.38 5.28 -6.38
N THR A 130 -16.17 5.75 -7.37
CA THR A 130 -17.02 6.91 -7.20
C THR A 130 -18.24 6.52 -6.38
N VAL A 131 -18.61 7.35 -5.39
CA VAL A 131 -19.74 7.04 -4.50
C VAL A 131 -21.08 7.34 -5.17
N ASP A 132 -21.12 8.28 -6.12
CA ASP A 132 -22.35 8.71 -6.78
C ASP A 132 -23.01 7.57 -7.57
N ASN A 133 -22.24 6.84 -8.36
CA ASN A 133 -22.73 5.78 -9.25
C ASN A 133 -22.16 4.39 -8.91
N GLY A 134 -21.24 4.27 -7.95
CA GLY A 134 -20.61 3.01 -7.55
C GLY A 134 -19.63 2.43 -8.59
N GLU A 135 -19.22 3.23 -9.57
CA GLU A 135 -18.27 2.77 -10.60
C GLU A 135 -16.84 2.71 -10.08
N ILE A 136 -16.10 1.73 -10.60
CA ILE A 136 -14.66 1.60 -10.31
C ILE A 136 -13.90 2.67 -11.10
N VAL A 137 -13.26 3.59 -10.37
CA VAL A 137 -12.35 4.59 -10.94
C VAL A 137 -11.01 3.95 -11.28
N TYR A 138 -10.48 3.17 -10.33
CA TYR A 138 -9.17 2.54 -10.49
C TYR A 138 -8.99 1.38 -9.53
N SER A 139 -8.41 0.29 -10.02
CA SER A 139 -8.05 -0.86 -9.19
C SER A 139 -6.66 -1.35 -9.54
N ALA A 140 -5.85 -1.63 -8.51
CA ALA A 140 -4.48 -2.14 -8.65
C ALA A 140 -4.11 -3.07 -7.50
N ILE A 141 -3.18 -3.98 -7.76
CA ILE A 141 -2.51 -4.78 -6.74
C ILE A 141 -1.14 -4.15 -6.48
N LEU A 142 -0.90 -3.79 -5.23
CA LEU A 142 0.36 -3.27 -4.75
C LEU A 142 1.07 -4.35 -3.98
N SER A 143 2.30 -4.67 -4.37
CA SER A 143 3.12 -5.68 -3.68
C SER A 143 4.42 -5.07 -3.18
N GLY A 144 4.85 -5.56 -2.01
CA GLY A 144 6.12 -5.19 -1.40
C GLY A 144 6.86 -6.43 -0.93
N ARG A 145 8.19 -6.39 -1.05
CA ARG A 145 9.09 -7.43 -0.58
C ARG A 145 10.24 -6.80 0.18
N SER A 146 10.50 -7.28 1.41
CA SER A 146 11.63 -6.82 2.21
C SER A 146 12.95 -7.32 1.63
N ARG A 147 14.04 -6.77 2.15
CA ARG A 147 15.40 -7.21 1.76
C ARG A 147 15.76 -8.53 2.43
N TRP A 148 16.62 -9.27 1.76
CA TRP A 148 17.18 -10.52 2.26
C TRP A 148 18.31 -10.33 3.30
N LEU A 149 19.02 -9.20 3.25
CA LEU A 149 20.26 -8.92 4.02
C LEU A 149 20.16 -7.58 4.77
N THR A 150 19.18 -7.43 5.65
CA THR A 150 19.16 -6.26 6.53
C THR A 150 19.36 -6.67 7.98
N LEU A 151 20.36 -6.07 8.62
CA LEU A 151 20.50 -6.04 10.09
C LEU A 151 19.39 -5.20 10.76
N LYS A 152 18.44 -4.69 9.96
CA LYS A 152 17.30 -3.91 10.40
C LYS A 152 16.04 -4.75 10.16
N TRP A 153 15.32 -4.98 11.20
CA TRP A 153 14.06 -5.71 11.25
C TRP A 153 13.01 -4.94 10.46
N ASP A 154 12.86 -5.24 9.17
CA ASP A 154 11.79 -4.70 8.36
C ASP A 154 10.59 -5.63 8.59
N HIS A 155 9.51 -5.12 9.16
CA HIS A 155 8.24 -5.84 9.28
C HIS A 155 7.38 -5.64 8.02
N PRO A 156 6.41 -6.52 7.74
CA PRO A 156 5.53 -6.37 6.59
C PRO A 156 4.85 -5.00 6.50
N GLN A 157 4.47 -4.40 7.62
CA GLN A 157 3.88 -3.06 7.66
C GLN A 157 4.81 -1.95 7.17
N ASP A 158 6.12 -2.12 7.27
CA ASP A 158 7.11 -1.14 6.79
C ASP A 158 7.16 -1.10 5.25
N LEU A 159 6.60 -2.12 4.60
CA LEU A 159 6.48 -2.18 3.13
C LEU A 159 5.27 -1.41 2.59
N LEU A 160 4.32 -1.00 3.44
CA LEU A 160 3.08 -0.32 3.01
C LEU A 160 3.30 1.12 2.51
N PRO A 161 4.09 2.00 3.16
CA PRO A 161 4.09 3.43 2.84
C PRO A 161 4.47 3.75 1.40
N SER A 162 5.49 3.08 0.86
CA SER A 162 6.01 3.40 -0.49
C SER A 162 4.99 3.11 -1.60
N PRO A 163 4.43 1.90 -1.73
CA PRO A 163 3.44 1.61 -2.77
C PRO A 163 2.14 2.40 -2.59
N MET A 164 1.70 2.65 -1.34
CA MET A 164 0.49 3.44 -1.09
C MET A 164 0.65 4.90 -1.52
N ASN A 165 1.83 5.50 -1.27
CA ASN A 165 2.13 6.85 -1.74
C ASN A 165 2.17 6.91 -3.27
N THR A 166 2.79 5.94 -3.94
CA THR A 166 2.83 5.87 -5.41
C THR A 166 1.43 5.75 -5.99
N TYR A 167 0.60 4.88 -5.42
CA TYR A 167 -0.79 4.71 -5.83
C TYR A 167 -1.58 6.01 -5.68
N ALA A 168 -1.60 6.62 -4.48
CA ALA A 168 -2.32 7.87 -4.25
C ALA A 168 -1.85 8.99 -5.18
N SER A 169 -0.52 9.19 -5.32
CA SER A 169 0.04 10.22 -6.19
C SER A 169 -0.31 10.01 -7.68
N SER A 170 -0.60 8.80 -8.10
CA SER A 170 -1.02 8.54 -9.48
C SER A 170 -2.44 8.99 -9.78
N LEU A 171 -3.24 9.25 -8.74
CA LEU A 171 -4.65 9.63 -8.84
C LEU A 171 -4.87 11.16 -8.83
N TYR A 172 -3.95 11.90 -8.23
CA TYR A 172 -3.92 13.36 -8.14
C TYR A 172 -2.82 13.96 -9.00
#